data_7136b6a5b2d9e5750f849db5c0d9efaa
#
_entry.id   7136b6a5b2d9e5750f849db5c0d9efaa
#
_cell.length_a   1.000
_cell.length_b   1.000
_cell.length_c   1.000
_cell.angle_alpha   90.00
_cell.angle_beta   90.00
_cell.angle_gamma   90.00
#
_symmetry.space_group_name_H-M   'P 1'
#
loop_
_entity.id
_entity.type
_entity.pdbx_description
1 polymer ?
#
loop_
_entity_poly.entity_id
_entity_poly.type
_entity_poly.pdbx_seq_one_letter_code
_entity_poly.pdbx_strand_id
1 'polypeptide(L)'
;MICVYPADCTDFSTNGNGTLAPLSAEVTETLNGEYELTLVHPIDEAGKWQRLVEGCILRAPVPAAMTPRVNFTAPGDDNRTEVWRVNTDFSGAETRKGTLRLRSGPGTKYKVLATYKNGSFVQVIAKTNSCWYEVTAPDGKHGYMSTTYLVLDHTEGSASEATSSVVESRQLRDQPFRIYRVVPELDKITVYARHVFYDLLDNMIKSYKPSSSAVGASVVQMISSSCLSEHDFTFYSDLDSQAEDVEFENCNPVDALLGEGGVVESTPGN
;
A
#
# COMPACT_ATOMS: atom_id res chain seq x y z
N MET A 1 -15.20 18.93 -11.03
CA MET A 1 -15.18 20.33 -10.50
C MET A 1 -13.72 20.64 -10.17
N ILE A 2 -13.18 21.77 -10.62
CA ILE A 2 -11.78 22.14 -10.34
C ILE A 2 -11.74 23.08 -9.14
N CYS A 3 -10.92 22.76 -8.15
CA CYS A 3 -10.73 23.55 -6.93
C CYS A 3 -9.29 24.04 -6.82
N VAL A 4 -9.09 25.20 -6.22
CA VAL A 4 -7.75 25.76 -5.96
C VAL A 4 -7.44 25.72 -4.48
N TYR A 5 -6.23 25.33 -4.14
CA TYR A 5 -5.71 25.18 -2.77
C TYR A 5 -4.44 25.97 -2.56
N PRO A 6 -4.10 26.35 -1.32
CA PRO A 6 -2.80 26.92 -1.00
C PRO A 6 -1.63 26.03 -1.40
N ALA A 7 -0.44 26.62 -1.52
CA ALA A 7 0.78 25.89 -1.92
C ALA A 7 1.20 24.78 -0.93
N ASP A 8 0.91 24.99 0.35
CA ASP A 8 1.23 24.09 1.47
C ASP A 8 0.10 23.14 1.85
N CYS A 9 -0.94 23.03 1.02
CA CYS A 9 -2.08 22.18 1.31
C CYS A 9 -1.73 20.69 1.13
N THR A 10 -1.97 19.91 2.17
CA THR A 10 -1.86 18.43 2.17
C THR A 10 -3.21 17.73 2.36
N ASP A 11 -4.26 18.48 2.75
CA ASP A 11 -5.62 17.96 2.92
C ASP A 11 -6.57 18.50 1.84
N PHE A 12 -6.99 17.62 0.94
CA PHE A 12 -7.91 17.92 -0.15
C PHE A 12 -9.36 17.52 0.13
N SER A 13 -9.73 17.27 1.38
CA SER A 13 -11.08 16.87 1.78
C SER A 13 -12.13 17.99 1.61
N THR A 14 -11.69 19.24 1.56
CA THR A 14 -12.53 20.42 1.37
C THR A 14 -12.41 20.98 -0.06
N ASN A 15 -13.12 22.08 -0.35
CA ASN A 15 -13.01 22.78 -1.64
C ASN A 15 -11.87 23.83 -1.66
N GLY A 16 -10.98 23.80 -0.66
CA GLY A 16 -9.83 24.71 -0.56
C GLY A 16 -10.25 26.19 -0.57
N ASN A 17 -9.49 27.01 -1.32
CA ASN A 17 -9.78 28.44 -1.50
C ASN A 17 -10.98 28.71 -2.42
N GLY A 18 -11.56 27.68 -3.02
CA GLY A 18 -12.78 27.74 -3.80
C GLY A 18 -12.73 27.03 -5.14
N THR A 19 -13.90 27.03 -5.78
CA THR A 19 -14.16 26.33 -7.04
C THR A 19 -13.96 27.29 -8.21
N LEU A 20 -13.34 26.80 -9.25
CA LEU A 20 -13.11 27.51 -10.51
C LEU A 20 -14.16 27.13 -11.54
N ALA A 21 -14.39 28.05 -12.50
CA ALA A 21 -15.20 27.85 -13.69
C ALA A 21 -14.33 28.15 -14.94
N PRO A 22 -13.42 27.26 -15.31
CA PRO A 22 -12.51 27.50 -16.43
C PRO A 22 -13.28 27.49 -17.77
N LEU A 23 -12.72 28.17 -18.76
CA LEU A 23 -13.14 28.09 -20.16
C LEU A 23 -12.76 26.75 -20.78
N SER A 24 -11.56 26.27 -20.43
CA SER A 24 -11.07 24.95 -20.79
C SER A 24 -10.12 24.41 -19.72
N ALA A 25 -10.07 23.11 -19.62
CA ALA A 25 -9.08 22.40 -18.81
C ALA A 25 -8.73 21.11 -19.57
N GLU A 26 -7.45 20.90 -19.80
CA GLU A 26 -6.91 19.75 -20.51
C GLU A 26 -5.82 19.12 -19.64
N VAL A 27 -5.93 17.81 -19.44
CA VAL A 27 -4.91 17.00 -18.75
C VAL A 27 -4.23 16.13 -19.79
N THR A 28 -2.91 16.25 -19.86
CA THR A 28 -2.06 15.40 -20.67
C THR A 28 -1.31 14.44 -19.76
N GLU A 29 -1.44 13.15 -20.02
CA GLU A 29 -0.73 12.09 -19.31
C GLU A 29 0.03 11.25 -20.32
N THR A 30 1.34 11.18 -20.14
CA THR A 30 2.24 10.32 -20.94
C THR A 30 2.72 9.19 -20.04
N LEU A 31 2.64 7.95 -20.52
CA LEU A 31 3.12 6.79 -19.76
C LEU A 31 4.60 6.97 -19.41
N ASN A 32 4.92 6.87 -18.12
CA ASN A 32 6.26 7.08 -17.57
C ASN A 32 6.88 8.45 -17.93
N GLY A 33 6.05 9.46 -18.13
CA GLY A 33 6.46 10.78 -18.57
C GLY A 33 5.59 11.90 -17.98
N GLU A 34 5.30 12.91 -18.78
CA GLU A 34 4.60 14.10 -18.37
C GLU A 34 3.17 13.82 -17.87
N TYR A 35 2.81 14.47 -16.77
CA TYR A 35 1.45 14.49 -16.26
C TYR A 35 1.08 15.92 -15.87
N GLU A 36 0.47 16.63 -16.80
CA GLU A 36 0.26 18.06 -16.75
C GLU A 36 -1.21 18.47 -16.93
N LEU A 37 -1.57 19.59 -16.34
CA LEU A 37 -2.85 20.25 -16.50
C LEU A 37 -2.63 21.63 -17.12
N THR A 38 -3.25 21.89 -18.26
CA THR A 38 -3.39 23.23 -18.84
C THR A 38 -4.81 23.72 -18.60
N LEU A 39 -4.96 24.87 -17.95
CA LEU A 39 -6.25 25.45 -17.59
C LEU A 39 -6.33 26.89 -18.11
N VAL A 40 -7.43 27.22 -18.79
CA VAL A 40 -7.75 28.58 -19.22
C VAL A 40 -8.93 29.09 -18.41
N HIS A 41 -8.77 30.21 -17.70
CA HIS A 41 -9.81 30.81 -16.87
C HIS A 41 -10.09 32.26 -17.32
N PRO A 42 -11.35 32.71 -17.37
CA PRO A 42 -11.66 34.10 -17.73
C PRO A 42 -11.18 35.06 -16.63
N ILE A 43 -10.75 36.26 -17.03
CA ILE A 43 -10.56 37.40 -16.14
C ILE A 43 -11.92 38.10 -16.03
N ASP A 44 -12.66 37.75 -14.96
CA ASP A 44 -14.01 38.19 -14.72
C ASP A 44 -14.13 39.01 -13.40
N GLU A 45 -15.27 39.65 -13.19
CA GLU A 45 -15.56 40.43 -11.98
C GLU A 45 -15.65 39.58 -10.72
N ALA A 46 -15.88 38.22 -10.85
CA ALA A 46 -15.91 37.29 -9.73
C ALA A 46 -14.53 37.14 -9.07
N GLY A 47 -13.46 37.52 -9.78
CA GLY A 47 -12.09 37.62 -9.25
C GLY A 47 -11.47 36.28 -8.87
N LYS A 48 -12.05 35.15 -9.25
CA LYS A 48 -11.54 33.82 -8.91
C LYS A 48 -10.18 33.54 -9.54
N TRP A 49 -9.91 34.11 -10.70
CA TRP A 49 -8.62 34.03 -11.39
C TRP A 49 -7.44 34.56 -10.56
N GLN A 50 -7.68 35.49 -9.62
CA GLN A 50 -6.65 36.04 -8.73
C GLN A 50 -6.04 34.99 -7.78
N ARG A 51 -6.69 33.84 -7.63
CA ARG A 51 -6.22 32.71 -6.82
C ARG A 51 -5.29 31.76 -7.60
N LEU A 52 -5.20 31.95 -8.91
CA LEU A 52 -4.34 31.17 -9.80
C LEU A 52 -2.93 31.75 -9.78
N VAL A 53 -2.18 31.39 -8.76
CA VAL A 53 -0.82 31.88 -8.49
C VAL A 53 0.13 30.68 -8.51
N GLU A 54 1.36 30.91 -8.97
CA GLU A 54 2.41 29.89 -8.95
C GLU A 54 2.60 29.30 -7.54
N GLY A 55 2.80 27.99 -7.45
CA GLY A 55 2.87 27.22 -6.21
C GLY A 55 1.53 26.70 -5.71
N CYS A 56 0.39 27.36 -5.98
CA CYS A 56 -0.92 26.87 -5.61
C CYS A 56 -1.23 25.52 -6.28
N ILE A 57 -2.11 24.74 -5.66
CA ILE A 57 -2.49 23.42 -6.15
C ILE A 57 -3.90 23.45 -6.75
N LEU A 58 -4.06 22.89 -7.93
CA LEU A 58 -5.34 22.67 -8.58
C LEU A 58 -5.76 21.21 -8.42
N ARG A 59 -6.92 20.94 -7.86
CA ARG A 59 -7.51 19.61 -7.85
C ARG A 59 -8.47 19.49 -9.03
N ALA A 60 -8.11 18.67 -10.00
CA ALA A 60 -8.88 18.46 -11.22
C ALA A 60 -9.37 17.01 -11.34
N PRO A 61 -10.62 16.78 -11.79
CA PRO A 61 -11.13 15.45 -12.05
C PRO A 61 -10.51 14.91 -13.35
N VAL A 62 -9.78 13.82 -13.24
CA VAL A 62 -9.14 13.12 -14.36
C VAL A 62 -9.83 11.77 -14.55
N PRO A 63 -10.12 11.33 -15.78
CA PRO A 63 -10.58 9.98 -16.03
C PRO A 63 -9.60 9.00 -15.38
N ALA A 64 -10.10 8.08 -14.57
CA ALA A 64 -9.29 6.97 -14.11
C ALA A 64 -8.78 6.23 -15.35
N ALA A 65 -7.48 5.96 -15.42
CA ALA A 65 -6.93 5.16 -16.50
C ALA A 65 -7.80 3.92 -16.69
N MET A 66 -8.09 3.55 -17.93
CA MET A 66 -8.94 2.40 -18.27
C MET A 66 -8.24 1.04 -18.00
N THR A 67 -7.21 1.03 -17.20
CA THR A 67 -6.71 -0.22 -16.65
C THR A 67 -7.81 -0.79 -15.76
N PRO A 68 -8.31 -2.00 -16.05
CA PRO A 68 -9.25 -2.66 -15.18
C PRO A 68 -8.60 -2.74 -13.81
N ARG A 69 -9.07 -1.95 -12.85
CA ARG A 69 -8.61 -2.09 -11.49
C ARG A 69 -9.11 -3.43 -11.01
N VAL A 70 -8.20 -4.34 -10.88
CA VAL A 70 -8.37 -5.44 -9.98
C VAL A 70 -8.40 -4.81 -8.59
N ASN A 71 -9.59 -4.61 -8.03
CA ASN A 71 -9.69 -4.35 -6.61
C ASN A 71 -9.24 -5.64 -5.94
N PHE A 72 -7.97 -5.71 -5.59
CA PHE A 72 -7.52 -6.64 -4.58
C PHE A 72 -8.17 -6.16 -3.29
N THR A 73 -9.29 -6.78 -2.94
CA THR A 73 -9.61 -6.91 -1.54
C THR A 73 -8.47 -7.76 -1.01
N ALA A 74 -7.56 -7.14 -0.25
CA ALA A 74 -6.61 -7.91 0.56
C ALA A 74 -7.42 -9.04 1.18
N PRO A 75 -6.92 -10.29 1.21
CA PRO A 75 -7.60 -11.35 1.90
C PRO A 75 -7.92 -10.76 3.26
N GLY A 76 -9.21 -10.55 3.52
CA GLY A 76 -9.69 -10.14 4.83
C GLY A 76 -9.09 -11.11 5.80
N ASP A 77 -8.72 -10.68 7.00
CA ASP A 77 -8.05 -11.45 8.03
C ASP A 77 -8.25 -12.94 7.79
N ASP A 78 -7.17 -13.65 7.55
CA ASP A 78 -7.21 -15.04 7.11
C ASP A 78 -8.07 -15.79 8.12
N ASN A 79 -9.36 -15.93 7.82
CA ASN A 79 -10.34 -16.53 8.72
C ASN A 79 -10.17 -18.06 8.74
N ARG A 80 -8.99 -18.51 8.32
CA ARG A 80 -8.56 -19.89 8.43
C ARG A 80 -8.12 -20.15 9.85
N THR A 81 -8.84 -21.00 10.49
CA THR A 81 -8.44 -21.52 11.80
C THR A 81 -7.61 -22.76 11.59
N GLU A 82 -6.36 -22.73 11.99
CA GLU A 82 -5.51 -23.91 11.99
C GLU A 82 -5.96 -24.87 13.09
N VAL A 83 -6.32 -26.09 12.72
CA VAL A 83 -6.64 -27.16 13.65
C VAL A 83 -5.41 -28.06 13.79
N TRP A 84 -4.91 -28.12 14.99
CA TRP A 84 -3.74 -28.90 15.34
C TRP A 84 -4.13 -30.10 16.20
N ARG A 85 -3.41 -31.18 16.03
CA ARG A 85 -3.62 -32.40 16.79
C ARG A 85 -2.53 -32.59 17.83
N VAL A 86 -2.94 -32.90 19.05
CA VAL A 86 -2.02 -33.29 20.12
C VAL A 86 -1.32 -34.61 19.72
N ASN A 87 0.01 -34.53 19.57
CA ASN A 87 0.86 -35.69 19.25
C ASN A 87 1.97 -35.79 20.32
N THR A 88 1.76 -36.68 21.26
CA THR A 88 2.69 -36.98 22.36
C THR A 88 3.49 -38.26 22.15
N ASP A 89 3.32 -38.92 21.00
CA ASP A 89 4.02 -40.14 20.67
C ASP A 89 5.03 -39.90 19.54
N PHE A 90 6.27 -39.99 19.89
CA PHE A 90 7.40 -39.87 18.96
C PHE A 90 7.94 -41.22 18.48
N SER A 91 7.43 -42.33 19.03
CA SER A 91 7.93 -43.69 18.76
C SER A 91 7.20 -44.43 17.66
N GLY A 92 6.07 -43.87 17.17
CA GLY A 92 5.23 -44.54 16.14
C GLY A 92 4.42 -45.71 16.63
N ALA A 93 4.34 -45.97 17.94
CA ALA A 93 3.57 -47.04 18.51
C ALA A 93 2.05 -46.76 18.52
N GLU A 94 1.24 -47.74 18.17
CA GLU A 94 -0.23 -47.58 18.06
C GLU A 94 -0.96 -47.35 19.41
N THR A 95 -0.32 -47.60 20.53
CA THR A 95 -0.90 -47.42 21.88
C THR A 95 -0.47 -46.11 22.50
N ARG A 96 -1.16 -45.05 22.20
CA ARG A 96 -0.84 -43.69 22.59
C ARG A 96 -1.49 -43.33 23.93
N LYS A 97 -0.69 -43.30 25.01
CA LYS A 97 -1.15 -42.97 26.38
C LYS A 97 -0.75 -41.56 26.85
N GLY A 98 -0.06 -40.79 26.00
CA GLY A 98 0.43 -39.46 26.39
C GLY A 98 -0.68 -38.42 26.51
N THR A 99 -0.41 -37.42 27.30
CA THR A 99 -1.29 -36.25 27.47
C THR A 99 -0.51 -34.94 27.39
N LEU A 100 -1.12 -33.89 26.84
CA LEU A 100 -0.58 -32.54 26.76
C LEU A 100 -1.35 -31.61 27.71
N ARG A 101 -0.63 -30.77 28.43
CA ARG A 101 -1.21 -29.83 29.39
C ARG A 101 -1.50 -28.49 28.73
N LEU A 102 -2.72 -27.99 28.93
CA LEU A 102 -3.10 -26.61 28.65
C LEU A 102 -2.72 -25.75 29.88
N ARG A 103 -2.02 -24.66 29.67
CA ARG A 103 -1.52 -23.79 30.72
C ARG A 103 -2.05 -22.36 30.60
N SER A 104 -2.04 -21.62 31.71
CA SER A 104 -2.48 -20.21 31.73
C SER A 104 -1.50 -19.23 31.10
N GLY A 105 -0.35 -19.67 30.61
CA GLY A 105 0.65 -18.83 29.96
C GLY A 105 1.72 -19.68 29.25
N PRO A 106 2.55 -19.02 28.40
CA PRO A 106 3.50 -19.70 27.50
C PRO A 106 4.77 -20.14 28.25
N GLY A 107 4.66 -21.21 29.03
CA GLY A 107 5.80 -21.77 29.73
C GLY A 107 5.42 -22.84 30.77
N THR A 108 6.35 -23.70 31.18
CA THR A 108 6.13 -24.80 32.12
C THR A 108 5.83 -24.36 33.56
N LYS A 109 6.21 -23.13 33.92
CA LYS A 109 5.97 -22.51 35.23
C LYS A 109 4.51 -22.05 35.44
N TYR A 110 3.73 -21.92 34.37
CA TYR A 110 2.36 -21.46 34.46
C TYR A 110 1.41 -22.57 34.91
N LYS A 111 0.32 -22.18 35.56
CA LYS A 111 -0.70 -23.09 36.10
C LYS A 111 -1.29 -23.96 35.01
N VAL A 112 -1.47 -25.26 35.30
CA VAL A 112 -2.19 -26.17 34.43
C VAL A 112 -3.69 -25.93 34.55
N LEU A 113 -4.34 -25.65 33.43
CA LEU A 113 -5.78 -25.41 33.34
C LEU A 113 -6.55 -26.69 33.02
N ALA A 114 -5.98 -27.53 32.15
CA ALA A 114 -6.55 -28.81 31.72
C ALA A 114 -5.45 -29.71 31.14
N THR A 115 -5.85 -30.96 30.85
CA THR A 115 -4.97 -31.95 30.22
C THR A 115 -5.75 -32.71 29.13
N TYR A 116 -5.15 -32.81 27.95
CA TYR A 116 -5.78 -33.41 26.78
C TYR A 116 -4.99 -34.64 26.31
N LYS A 117 -5.71 -35.66 25.87
CA LYS A 117 -5.12 -36.93 25.40
C LYS A 117 -4.46 -36.75 24.03
N ASN A 118 -3.52 -37.60 23.75
CA ASN A 118 -2.97 -37.75 22.39
C ASN A 118 -4.12 -37.96 21.39
N GLY A 119 -4.06 -37.27 20.24
CA GLY A 119 -5.11 -37.27 19.22
C GLY A 119 -6.22 -36.23 19.42
N SER A 120 -6.24 -35.46 20.56
CA SER A 120 -7.18 -34.35 20.72
C SER A 120 -6.88 -33.21 19.73
N PHE A 121 -7.91 -32.60 19.17
CA PHE A 121 -7.80 -31.48 18.27
C PHE A 121 -7.88 -30.15 19.06
N VAL A 122 -7.10 -29.18 18.67
CA VAL A 122 -7.12 -27.80 19.24
C VAL A 122 -7.03 -26.80 18.09
N GLN A 123 -7.69 -25.66 18.26
CA GLN A 123 -7.61 -24.56 17.32
C GLN A 123 -6.51 -23.59 17.78
N VAL A 124 -5.58 -23.23 16.90
CA VAL A 124 -4.54 -22.24 17.18
C VAL A 124 -5.09 -20.86 16.95
N ILE A 125 -5.10 -20.03 18.00
CA ILE A 125 -5.49 -18.61 17.96
C ILE A 125 -4.29 -17.74 17.59
N ALA A 126 -3.13 -18.01 18.22
CA ALA A 126 -1.92 -17.24 17.99
C ALA A 126 -0.66 -18.11 18.18
N LYS A 127 0.31 -17.91 17.28
CA LYS A 127 1.66 -18.47 17.40
C LYS A 127 2.51 -17.56 18.25
N THR A 128 2.43 -17.69 19.59
CA THR A 128 3.03 -16.78 20.56
C THR A 128 4.55 -16.74 20.45
N ASN A 129 5.19 -17.90 20.26
CA ASN A 129 6.63 -18.03 19.99
C ASN A 129 6.93 -19.44 19.40
N SER A 130 8.19 -19.73 19.13
CA SER A 130 8.60 -21.04 18.57
C SER A 130 8.27 -22.25 19.45
N CYS A 131 8.03 -22.06 20.74
CA CYS A 131 7.81 -23.14 21.71
C CYS A 131 6.38 -23.26 22.24
N TRP A 132 5.55 -22.20 22.07
CA TRP A 132 4.22 -22.13 22.67
C TRP A 132 3.21 -21.46 21.73
N TYR A 133 2.08 -22.14 21.54
CA TYR A 133 0.92 -21.57 20.83
C TYR A 133 -0.22 -21.32 21.81
N GLU A 134 -0.93 -20.23 21.57
CA GLU A 134 -2.22 -19.96 22.22
C GLU A 134 -3.30 -20.71 21.46
N VAL A 135 -4.10 -21.49 22.19
CA VAL A 135 -5.05 -22.42 21.60
C VAL A 135 -6.40 -22.39 22.30
N THR A 136 -7.45 -22.74 21.54
CA THR A 136 -8.75 -23.12 22.06
C THR A 136 -8.84 -24.67 22.05
N ALA A 137 -9.10 -25.24 23.21
CA ALA A 137 -9.26 -26.68 23.37
C ALA A 137 -10.68 -27.15 22.99
N PRO A 138 -10.93 -28.47 22.80
CA PRO A 138 -12.23 -29.01 22.37
C PRO A 138 -13.40 -28.68 23.32
N ASP A 139 -13.10 -28.41 24.59
CA ASP A 139 -14.07 -28.04 25.63
C ASP A 139 -14.24 -26.51 25.77
N GLY A 140 -13.71 -25.71 24.81
CA GLY A 140 -13.80 -24.27 24.77
C GLY A 140 -12.85 -23.53 25.70
N LYS A 141 -11.96 -24.22 26.42
CA LYS A 141 -10.96 -23.55 27.26
C LYS A 141 -9.83 -22.96 26.44
N HIS A 142 -9.44 -21.73 26.80
CA HIS A 142 -8.32 -21.02 26.20
C HIS A 142 -7.07 -21.16 27.07
N GLY A 143 -5.90 -21.24 26.43
CA GLY A 143 -4.62 -21.30 27.10
C GLY A 143 -3.48 -21.60 26.14
N TYR A 144 -2.35 -22.04 26.71
CA TYR A 144 -1.10 -22.25 25.97
C TYR A 144 -0.69 -23.71 26.00
N MET A 145 -0.29 -24.22 24.83
CA MET A 145 0.26 -25.56 24.65
C MET A 145 1.65 -25.49 24.00
N SER A 146 2.51 -26.46 24.36
CA SER A 146 3.84 -26.58 23.75
C SER A 146 3.75 -27.07 22.30
N THR A 147 4.42 -26.36 21.40
CA THR A 147 4.49 -26.70 19.97
C THR A 147 5.13 -28.02 19.69
N THR A 148 6.06 -28.47 20.55
CA THR A 148 6.75 -29.77 20.45
C THR A 148 5.78 -30.95 20.34
N TYR A 149 4.59 -30.80 20.91
CA TYR A 149 3.56 -31.88 20.98
C TYR A 149 2.32 -31.56 20.16
N LEU A 150 2.43 -30.62 19.21
CA LEU A 150 1.35 -30.24 18.29
C LEU A 150 1.79 -30.52 16.86
N VAL A 151 0.90 -31.10 16.06
CA VAL A 151 1.09 -31.32 14.63
C VAL A 151 -0.11 -30.73 13.91
N LEU A 152 0.13 -29.94 12.87
CA LEU A 152 -0.94 -29.39 12.04
C LEU A 152 -1.69 -30.55 11.40
N ASP A 153 -3.00 -30.60 11.62
CA ASP A 153 -3.88 -31.61 11.06
C ASP A 153 -4.54 -31.10 9.79
N HIS A 154 -5.28 -30.01 9.91
CA HIS A 154 -5.91 -29.35 8.76
C HIS A 154 -6.21 -27.88 9.09
N THR A 155 -6.66 -27.16 8.07
CA THR A 155 -7.09 -25.76 8.21
C THR A 155 -8.59 -25.70 7.93
N GLU A 156 -9.37 -25.21 8.87
CA GLU A 156 -10.80 -24.94 8.72
C GLU A 156 -11.01 -23.49 8.24
N GLY A 157 -12.04 -23.29 7.45
CA GLY A 157 -12.42 -22.00 6.88
C GLY A 157 -12.00 -21.89 5.41
N SER A 158 -12.81 -21.19 4.66
CA SER A 158 -12.47 -20.79 3.31
C SER A 158 -11.48 -19.63 3.41
N ALA A 159 -10.36 -19.72 2.67
CA ALA A 159 -9.73 -18.50 2.23
C ALA A 159 -10.83 -17.66 1.58
N SER A 160 -11.06 -16.47 2.04
CA SER A 160 -11.74 -15.50 1.21
C SER A 160 -10.87 -15.41 -0.04
N GLU A 161 -11.28 -16.09 -1.11
CA GLU A 161 -10.60 -15.94 -2.38
C GLU A 161 -10.55 -14.45 -2.64
N ALA A 162 -9.38 -13.95 -2.98
CA ALA A 162 -9.20 -12.60 -3.45
C ALA A 162 -10.19 -12.42 -4.61
N THR A 163 -11.35 -11.85 -4.34
CA THR A 163 -12.34 -11.59 -5.35
C THR A 163 -11.82 -10.42 -6.16
N SER A 164 -11.20 -10.72 -7.27
CA SER A 164 -10.92 -9.74 -8.29
C SER A 164 -12.24 -9.35 -8.94
N SER A 165 -12.88 -8.31 -8.45
CA SER A 165 -13.96 -7.67 -9.18
C SER A 165 -13.35 -6.63 -10.12
N VAL A 166 -13.40 -6.91 -11.42
CA VAL A 166 -13.15 -5.89 -12.44
C VAL A 166 -14.31 -4.90 -12.35
N VAL A 167 -14.13 -3.83 -11.63
CA VAL A 167 -15.07 -2.71 -11.65
C VAL A 167 -14.61 -1.79 -12.77
N GLU A 168 -15.28 -1.86 -13.90
CA GLU A 168 -15.23 -0.80 -14.91
C GLU A 168 -15.89 0.46 -14.32
N SER A 169 -15.20 1.14 -13.43
CA SER A 169 -15.67 2.44 -12.99
C SER A 169 -15.02 3.51 -13.85
N ARG A 170 -15.80 4.09 -14.73
CA ARG A 170 -15.53 5.40 -15.38
C ARG A 170 -15.58 6.52 -14.32
N GLN A 171 -15.01 6.30 -13.16
CA GLN A 171 -14.99 7.32 -12.13
C GLN A 171 -13.88 8.31 -12.44
N LEU A 172 -14.24 9.57 -12.50
CA LEU A 172 -13.25 10.64 -12.47
C LEU A 172 -12.57 10.62 -11.11
N ARG A 173 -11.25 10.66 -11.10
CA ARG A 173 -10.45 10.82 -9.89
C ARG A 173 -9.95 12.24 -9.84
N ASP A 174 -10.14 12.86 -8.71
CA ASP A 174 -9.53 14.14 -8.45
C ASP A 174 -8.02 13.96 -8.25
N GLN A 175 -7.23 14.64 -9.08
CA GLN A 175 -5.79 14.65 -9.03
C GLN A 175 -5.28 16.05 -8.70
N PRO A 176 -4.25 16.18 -7.86
CA PRO A 176 -3.66 17.45 -7.50
C PRO A 176 -2.54 17.83 -8.47
N PHE A 177 -2.57 19.09 -8.98
CA PHE A 177 -1.56 19.63 -9.88
C PHE A 177 -1.03 20.94 -9.31
N ARG A 178 0.28 21.08 -9.19
CA ARG A 178 0.94 22.32 -8.74
C ARG A 178 1.17 23.28 -9.90
N ILE A 179 0.70 24.50 -9.75
CA ILE A 179 0.89 25.57 -10.72
C ILE A 179 2.37 25.95 -10.77
N TYR A 180 3.00 25.80 -11.93
CA TYR A 180 4.38 26.23 -12.14
C TYR A 180 4.53 27.42 -13.08
N ARG A 181 3.47 27.78 -13.82
CA ARG A 181 3.48 28.92 -14.74
C ARG A 181 2.09 29.51 -14.90
N VAL A 182 2.02 30.82 -14.91
CA VAL A 182 0.79 31.59 -15.12
C VAL A 182 1.03 32.64 -16.20
N VAL A 183 0.18 32.65 -17.24
CA VAL A 183 0.29 33.57 -18.37
C VAL A 183 -1.00 34.38 -18.46
N PRO A 184 -1.01 35.66 -18.02
CA PRO A 184 -2.16 36.53 -18.16
C PRO A 184 -2.25 37.07 -19.59
N GLU A 185 -3.47 37.13 -20.11
CA GLU A 185 -3.84 37.81 -21.34
C GLU A 185 -4.86 38.92 -21.02
N LEU A 186 -5.45 39.55 -22.02
CA LEU A 186 -6.35 40.68 -21.79
C LEU A 186 -7.64 40.26 -21.06
N ASP A 187 -8.23 39.12 -21.43
CA ASP A 187 -9.56 38.67 -20.99
C ASP A 187 -9.51 37.28 -20.31
N LYS A 188 -8.38 36.65 -20.30
CA LYS A 188 -8.19 35.31 -19.75
C LYS A 188 -6.80 35.12 -19.16
N ILE A 189 -6.66 34.07 -18.38
CA ILE A 189 -5.41 33.64 -17.81
C ILE A 189 -5.19 32.14 -18.15
N THR A 190 -4.04 31.83 -18.69
CA THR A 190 -3.64 30.45 -18.97
C THR A 190 -2.69 29.98 -17.88
N VAL A 191 -3.01 28.85 -17.29
CA VAL A 191 -2.28 28.24 -16.15
C VAL A 191 -1.75 26.90 -16.58
N TYR A 192 -0.47 26.68 -16.30
CA TYR A 192 0.21 25.41 -16.49
C TYR A 192 0.55 24.83 -15.13
N ALA A 193 0.14 23.59 -14.91
CA ALA A 193 0.36 22.89 -13.65
C ALA A 193 0.79 21.46 -13.92
N ARG A 194 1.72 20.96 -13.13
CA ARG A 194 2.17 19.56 -13.19
C ARG A 194 1.69 18.80 -11.97
N HIS A 195 1.50 17.50 -12.09
CA HIS A 195 1.07 16.67 -10.98
C HIS A 195 2.03 16.82 -9.79
N VAL A 196 1.49 16.88 -8.57
CA VAL A 196 2.31 17.11 -7.35
C VAL A 196 3.38 16.04 -7.11
N PHE A 197 3.26 14.87 -7.74
CA PHE A 197 4.32 13.85 -7.74
C PHE A 197 5.69 14.42 -8.15
N TYR A 198 5.70 15.41 -9.04
CA TYR A 198 6.93 16.06 -9.49
C TYR A 198 7.56 17.01 -8.47
N ASP A 199 6.90 17.26 -7.33
CA ASP A 199 7.54 17.97 -6.21
C ASP A 199 8.71 17.14 -5.65
N LEU A 200 8.74 15.84 -5.89
CA LEU A 200 9.85 14.94 -5.55
C LEU A 200 11.12 15.20 -6.37
N LEU A 201 11.08 15.98 -7.47
CA LEU A 201 12.29 16.41 -8.20
C LEU A 201 13.23 17.22 -7.31
N ASP A 202 12.68 17.92 -6.31
CA ASP A 202 13.45 18.72 -5.35
C ASP A 202 14.00 17.88 -4.18
N ASN A 203 13.71 16.58 -4.14
CA ASN A 203 14.26 15.64 -3.15
C ASN A 203 15.42 14.85 -3.74
N MET A 204 16.19 14.18 -2.90
CA MET A 204 17.38 13.43 -3.31
C MET A 204 17.46 12.09 -2.60
N ILE A 205 17.86 11.07 -3.34
CA ILE A 205 18.35 9.79 -2.84
C ILE A 205 19.87 9.84 -2.93
N LYS A 206 20.55 9.79 -1.79
CA LYS A 206 22.01 9.86 -1.76
C LYS A 206 22.67 8.60 -2.30
N SER A 207 22.21 7.46 -1.83
CA SER A 207 22.65 6.14 -2.29
C SER A 207 21.67 5.09 -1.82
N TYR A 208 21.20 4.26 -2.73
CA TYR A 208 20.42 3.08 -2.41
C TYR A 208 20.70 1.97 -3.43
N LYS A 209 21.06 0.79 -2.92
CA LYS A 209 21.29 -0.41 -3.73
C LYS A 209 20.41 -1.53 -3.18
N PRO A 210 19.37 -1.94 -3.91
CA PRO A 210 18.56 -3.10 -3.52
C PRO A 210 19.37 -4.40 -3.61
N SER A 211 18.88 -5.45 -2.96
CA SER A 211 19.44 -6.78 -3.17
C SER A 211 19.09 -7.26 -4.59
N SER A 212 19.95 -8.09 -5.18
CA SER A 212 19.75 -8.65 -6.53
C SER A 212 18.49 -9.52 -6.68
N SER A 213 17.81 -9.82 -5.58
CA SER A 213 16.53 -10.55 -5.55
C SER A 213 15.34 -9.69 -5.13
N ALA A 214 15.51 -8.37 -5.03
CA ALA A 214 14.42 -7.48 -4.63
C ALA A 214 13.38 -7.38 -5.76
N VAL A 215 12.10 -7.53 -5.40
CA VAL A 215 10.99 -7.28 -6.32
C VAL A 215 10.78 -5.78 -6.48
N GLY A 216 10.34 -5.36 -7.68
CA GLY A 216 10.13 -3.95 -8.01
C GLY A 216 9.25 -3.20 -7.00
N ALA A 217 8.17 -3.82 -6.53
CA ALA A 217 7.31 -3.24 -5.49
C ALA A 217 8.06 -2.91 -4.19
N SER A 218 8.99 -3.77 -3.76
CA SER A 218 9.82 -3.53 -2.58
C SER A 218 10.82 -2.40 -2.80
N VAL A 219 11.38 -2.31 -4.01
CA VAL A 219 12.31 -1.24 -4.38
C VAL A 219 11.60 0.10 -4.39
N VAL A 220 10.40 0.19 -4.98
CA VAL A 220 9.56 1.39 -4.97
C VAL A 220 9.26 1.85 -3.54
N GLN A 221 8.90 0.94 -2.64
CA GLN A 221 8.66 1.28 -1.23
C GLN A 221 9.92 1.79 -0.53
N MET A 222 11.08 1.20 -0.82
CA MET A 222 12.35 1.60 -0.23
C MET A 222 12.84 2.97 -0.74
N ILE A 223 12.52 3.35 -1.98
CA ILE A 223 12.80 4.70 -2.51
C ILE A 223 12.22 5.77 -1.60
N SER A 224 10.96 5.58 -1.14
CA SER A 224 10.32 6.52 -0.21
C SER A 224 11.15 6.74 1.07
N SER A 225 11.62 5.65 1.69
CA SER A 225 12.41 5.73 2.92
C SER A 225 13.87 6.18 2.71
N SER A 226 14.35 6.21 1.47
CA SER A 226 15.72 6.60 1.10
C SER A 226 15.85 8.08 0.74
N CYS A 227 14.75 8.82 0.66
CA CYS A 227 14.74 10.26 0.43
C CYS A 227 15.41 11.02 1.57
N LEU A 228 16.21 12.03 1.27
CA LEU A 228 16.91 12.84 2.27
C LEU A 228 15.98 13.81 3.00
N SER A 229 15.00 14.36 2.30
CA SER A 229 14.01 15.27 2.89
C SER A 229 12.71 14.53 3.16
N GLU A 230 12.05 14.88 4.27
CA GLU A 230 10.71 14.39 4.58
C GLU A 230 9.71 14.78 3.47
N HIS A 231 8.75 13.91 3.19
CA HIS A 231 7.68 14.14 2.22
C HIS A 231 6.42 13.37 2.60
N ASP A 232 5.26 13.88 2.18
CA ASP A 232 3.95 13.29 2.48
C ASP A 232 3.51 12.20 1.49
N PHE A 233 4.37 11.81 0.55
CA PHE A 233 4.04 10.81 -0.46
C PHE A 233 4.22 9.40 0.07
N THR A 234 3.26 8.54 -0.24
CA THR A 234 3.36 7.10 -0.07
C THR A 234 3.49 6.44 -1.43
N PHE A 235 4.46 5.55 -1.59
CA PHE A 235 4.68 4.83 -2.83
C PHE A 235 4.04 3.45 -2.77
N TYR A 236 3.34 3.10 -3.83
CA TYR A 236 2.77 1.79 -4.05
C TYR A 236 3.07 1.32 -5.47
N SER A 237 3.35 0.04 -5.63
CA SER A 237 3.56 -0.57 -6.93
C SER A 237 3.08 -2.02 -6.89
N ASP A 238 2.62 -2.51 -8.02
CA ASP A 238 2.24 -3.89 -8.29
C ASP A 238 3.30 -4.65 -9.12
N LEU A 239 4.51 -4.09 -9.22
CA LEU A 239 5.63 -4.74 -9.89
C LEU A 239 6.08 -5.97 -9.09
N ASP A 240 5.70 -7.15 -9.53
CA ASP A 240 5.94 -8.43 -8.86
C ASP A 240 7.21 -9.15 -9.35
N SER A 241 7.79 -8.69 -10.44
CA SER A 241 9.04 -9.20 -10.97
C SER A 241 10.27 -8.65 -10.23
N GLN A 242 11.40 -9.33 -10.33
CA GLN A 242 12.66 -8.85 -9.76
C GLN A 242 13.17 -7.65 -10.57
N ALA A 243 13.61 -6.60 -9.86
CA ALA A 243 14.30 -5.48 -10.47
C ALA A 243 15.76 -5.86 -10.70
N GLU A 244 16.21 -5.76 -11.95
CA GLU A 244 17.55 -6.14 -12.35
C GLU A 244 18.50 -4.92 -12.35
N ASP A 245 19.68 -5.08 -11.76
CA ASP A 245 20.79 -4.12 -11.79
C ASP A 245 20.46 -2.67 -11.41
N VAL A 246 19.49 -2.50 -10.50
CA VAL A 246 19.07 -1.17 -10.05
C VAL A 246 20.04 -0.64 -8.98
N GLU A 247 20.60 0.54 -9.20
CA GLU A 247 21.45 1.26 -8.25
C GLU A 247 21.21 2.76 -8.37
N PHE A 248 20.89 3.41 -7.26
CA PHE A 248 20.60 4.84 -7.21
C PHE A 248 21.70 5.58 -6.46
N GLU A 249 22.33 6.56 -7.09
CA GLU A 249 23.31 7.44 -6.48
C GLU A 249 23.03 8.90 -6.85
N ASN A 250 22.86 9.75 -5.84
CA ASN A 250 22.67 11.20 -6.00
C ASN A 250 21.62 11.57 -7.07
N CYS A 251 20.52 10.84 -7.12
CA CYS A 251 19.40 11.06 -8.04
C CYS A 251 18.15 11.53 -7.29
N ASN A 252 17.22 12.15 -7.99
CA ASN A 252 15.92 12.45 -7.42
C ASN A 252 14.99 11.22 -7.47
N PRO A 253 13.97 11.13 -6.60
CA PRO A 253 13.07 9.98 -6.56
C PRO A 253 12.26 9.76 -7.86
N VAL A 254 12.00 10.80 -8.64
CA VAL A 254 11.25 10.68 -9.91
C VAL A 254 12.10 9.94 -10.94
N ASP A 255 13.38 10.30 -11.07
CA ASP A 255 14.32 9.60 -11.96
C ASP A 255 14.58 8.17 -11.48
N ALA A 256 14.68 7.95 -10.15
CA ALA A 256 14.81 6.61 -9.59
C ALA A 256 13.62 5.70 -9.91
N LEU A 257 12.41 6.26 -10.05
CA LEU A 257 11.21 5.52 -10.42
C LEU A 257 11.06 5.37 -11.93
N LEU A 258 11.10 6.48 -12.66
CA LEU A 258 10.67 6.59 -14.06
C LEU A 258 11.81 6.89 -15.04
N GLY A 259 13.00 7.23 -14.55
CA GLY A 259 14.15 7.59 -15.38
C GLY A 259 14.81 6.38 -16.06
N GLU A 260 15.78 6.67 -16.92
CA GLU A 260 16.64 5.66 -17.55
C GLU A 260 17.36 4.84 -16.47
N GLY A 261 17.20 3.52 -16.50
CA GLY A 261 17.68 2.63 -15.44
C GLY A 261 16.87 2.70 -14.12
N GLY A 262 15.73 3.36 -14.11
CA GLY A 262 14.80 3.40 -12.97
C GLY A 262 14.09 2.07 -12.74
N VAL A 263 13.33 1.98 -11.64
CA VAL A 263 12.67 0.73 -11.22
C VAL A 263 11.71 0.22 -12.28
N VAL A 264 10.95 1.11 -12.92
CA VAL A 264 9.94 0.73 -13.93
C VAL A 264 10.60 0.12 -15.14
N GLU A 265 11.69 0.71 -15.64
CA GLU A 265 12.43 0.19 -16.79
C GLU A 265 13.19 -1.10 -16.48
N SER A 266 13.74 -1.20 -15.26
CA SER A 266 14.57 -2.32 -14.81
C SER A 266 13.78 -3.53 -14.34
N THR A 267 12.43 -3.48 -14.36
CA THR A 267 11.57 -4.57 -13.93
C THR A 267 10.97 -5.26 -15.15
N PRO A 268 11.38 -6.51 -15.48
CA PRO A 268 10.87 -7.22 -16.66
C PRO A 268 9.35 -7.45 -16.59
N GLY A 269 8.67 -7.31 -17.73
CA GLY A 269 7.23 -7.58 -17.88
C GLY A 269 6.32 -6.37 -17.67
N ASN A 270 6.91 -5.19 -17.61
CA ASN A 270 6.18 -3.93 -17.50
C ASN A 270 5.94 -3.28 -18.89
#